data_bf16fcfee7af0767d538e9116c0d60b1
#
_entry.id   bf16fcfee7af0767d538e9116c0d60b1
#
_cell.length_a   1.000
_cell.length_b   1.000
_cell.length_c   1.000
_cell.angle_alpha   90.00
_cell.angle_beta   90.00
_cell.angle_gamma   90.00
#
_symmetry.space_group_name_H-M   'P 1'
#
loop_
_entity.id
_entity.type
_entity.pdbx_description
1 polymer ?
#
loop_
_entity_poly.entity_id
_entity_poly.type
_entity_poly.pdbx_seq_one_letter_code
_entity_poly.pdbx_strand_id
1 'polypeptide(L)'
;DKYYLYSLITHSTAIEGSTLTELDTQLLFDEGVTAKGKPLVHHLMNEDLKQAYELAKTESGSLVPITPAFLKRLNAMLMRTTGSVHSVLGGSFDSSKGEFRLCGVTAGVDGHSYMNYLKVPAKVDELCAILQEKQKKMGTLREQYELSFNAHLNLVTIHPWVDGNGRTARLLMNYIQFCYHLFPTKIFKEDREEYILSLRQCQNEETNQPFLDFMARQLKKSLSIEIERFNVSRKKGFSFMF
;
A
#
# COMPACT_ATOMS: atom_id res chain seq x y z
N ASP A 1 12.29 10.78 -5.93
CA ASP A 1 11.73 11.22 -7.22
C ASP A 1 10.21 11.25 -7.15
N LYS A 2 9.60 12.43 -7.46
CA LYS A 2 8.14 12.61 -7.42
C LYS A 2 7.40 11.71 -8.42
N TYR A 3 7.98 11.48 -9.58
CA TYR A 3 7.37 10.64 -10.62
C TYR A 3 7.29 9.17 -10.22
N TYR A 4 8.28 8.68 -9.46
CA TYR A 4 8.21 7.34 -8.90
C TYR A 4 7.06 7.22 -7.88
N LEU A 5 6.86 8.24 -7.04
CA LEU A 5 5.73 8.30 -6.12
C LEU A 5 4.38 8.30 -6.88
N TYR A 6 4.29 9.06 -7.96
CA TYR A 6 3.07 9.07 -8.80
C TYR A 6 2.79 7.70 -9.41
N SER A 7 3.83 7.01 -9.87
CA SER A 7 3.72 5.63 -10.34
C SER A 7 3.29 4.66 -9.23
N LEU A 8 3.87 4.75 -8.01
CA LEU A 8 3.43 3.96 -6.84
C LEU A 8 1.93 4.12 -6.59
N ILE A 9 1.45 5.37 -6.56
CA ILE A 9 0.05 5.71 -6.31
C ILE A 9 -0.84 5.14 -7.41
N THR A 10 -0.49 5.40 -8.67
CA THR A 10 -1.28 4.96 -9.83
C THR A 10 -1.44 3.44 -9.85
N HIS A 11 -0.34 2.69 -9.68
CA HIS A 11 -0.41 1.24 -9.65
C HIS A 11 -1.21 0.73 -8.44
N SER A 12 -1.00 1.33 -7.27
CA SER A 12 -1.71 0.93 -6.05
C SER A 12 -3.21 1.14 -6.13
N THR A 13 -3.68 2.25 -6.71
CA THR A 13 -5.11 2.51 -6.90
C THR A 13 -5.70 1.70 -8.06
N ALA A 14 -4.91 1.44 -9.11
CA ALA A 14 -5.35 0.62 -10.24
C ALA A 14 -5.58 -0.86 -9.86
N ILE A 15 -4.82 -1.41 -8.91
CA ILE A 15 -5.09 -2.74 -8.32
C ILE A 15 -6.51 -2.79 -7.72
N GLU A 16 -6.99 -1.68 -7.16
CA GLU A 16 -8.33 -1.55 -6.56
C GLU A 16 -9.39 -1.06 -7.57
N GLY A 17 -9.06 -1.00 -8.86
CA GLY A 17 -10.00 -0.69 -9.93
C GLY A 17 -9.97 0.76 -10.45
N SER A 18 -9.06 1.62 -9.99
CA SER A 18 -8.88 2.93 -10.61
C SER A 18 -8.43 2.77 -12.07
N THR A 19 -8.99 3.60 -12.94
CA THR A 19 -8.68 3.61 -14.37
C THR A 19 -7.73 4.75 -14.76
N LEU A 20 -7.22 5.53 -13.80
CA LEU A 20 -6.24 6.57 -14.08
C LEU A 20 -4.92 5.97 -14.56
N THR A 21 -4.32 6.62 -15.55
CA THR A 21 -2.97 6.32 -16.02
C THR A 21 -1.93 7.10 -15.22
N GLU A 22 -0.65 6.79 -15.37
CA GLU A 22 0.43 7.58 -14.75
C GLU A 22 0.42 9.04 -15.25
N LEU A 23 0.07 9.27 -16.53
CA LEU A 23 -0.08 10.62 -17.08
C LEU A 23 -1.27 11.35 -16.45
N ASP A 24 -2.43 10.68 -16.31
CA ASP A 24 -3.60 11.28 -15.64
C ASP A 24 -3.27 11.66 -14.20
N THR A 25 -2.55 10.79 -13.49
CA THR A 25 -2.10 11.05 -12.11
C THR A 25 -1.12 12.21 -12.04
N GLN A 26 -0.19 12.30 -12.97
CA GLN A 26 0.75 13.42 -13.04
C GLN A 26 0.02 14.75 -13.28
N LEU A 27 -0.89 14.82 -14.26
CA LEU A 27 -1.68 16.02 -14.56
C LEU A 27 -2.56 16.43 -13.36
N LEU A 28 -3.14 15.44 -12.67
CA LEU A 28 -3.91 15.68 -11.45
C LEU A 28 -3.05 16.34 -10.36
N PHE A 29 -1.86 15.80 -10.11
CA PHE A 29 -1.02 16.25 -8.99
C PHE A 29 -0.17 17.49 -9.29
N ASP A 30 0.24 17.69 -10.53
CA ASP A 30 1.08 18.82 -10.91
C ASP A 30 0.24 20.04 -11.36
N GLU A 31 -0.93 19.82 -11.98
CA GLU A 31 -1.73 20.88 -12.62
C GLU A 31 -3.17 20.96 -12.08
N GLY A 32 -3.60 20.02 -11.23
CA GLY A 32 -4.99 19.97 -10.75
C GLY A 32 -6.01 19.58 -11.82
N VAL A 33 -5.56 18.98 -12.93
CA VAL A 33 -6.41 18.63 -14.06
C VAL A 33 -6.97 17.22 -13.88
N THR A 34 -8.30 17.08 -13.97
CA THR A 34 -8.98 15.79 -13.92
C THR A 34 -9.08 15.17 -15.32
N ALA A 35 -8.84 13.87 -15.42
CA ALA A 35 -8.91 13.13 -16.66
C ALA A 35 -10.36 13.02 -17.16
N LYS A 36 -10.61 13.43 -18.43
CA LYS A 36 -11.94 13.39 -19.04
C LYS A 36 -12.47 11.96 -19.12
N GLY A 37 -13.73 11.78 -18.73
CA GLY A 37 -14.42 10.49 -18.82
C GLY A 37 -14.02 9.46 -17.76
N LYS A 38 -13.21 9.85 -16.78
CA LYS A 38 -12.85 9.01 -15.64
C LYS A 38 -13.75 9.32 -14.43
N PRO A 39 -14.18 8.31 -13.65
CA PRO A 39 -14.97 8.53 -12.43
C PRO A 39 -14.24 9.44 -11.43
N LEU A 40 -14.98 10.38 -10.81
CA LEU A 40 -14.40 11.27 -9.79
C LEU A 40 -13.76 10.50 -8.62
N VAL A 41 -14.36 9.40 -8.21
CA VAL A 41 -13.82 8.55 -7.13
C VAL A 41 -12.40 8.06 -7.40
N HIS A 42 -12.01 7.84 -8.66
CA HIS A 42 -10.64 7.44 -9.00
C HIS A 42 -9.63 8.58 -8.78
N HIS A 43 -10.02 9.83 -9.03
CA HIS A 43 -9.20 11.00 -8.73
C HIS A 43 -9.05 11.18 -7.21
N LEU A 44 -10.17 11.07 -6.48
CA LEU A 44 -10.18 11.16 -5.02
C LEU A 44 -9.32 10.07 -4.37
N MET A 45 -9.40 8.83 -4.86
CA MET A 45 -8.54 7.73 -4.38
C MET A 45 -7.04 8.05 -4.56
N ASN A 46 -6.65 8.67 -5.67
CA ASN A 46 -5.25 9.03 -5.92
C ASN A 46 -4.82 10.19 -5.01
N GLU A 47 -5.66 11.23 -4.84
CA GLU A 47 -5.37 12.35 -3.95
C GLU A 47 -5.25 11.91 -2.48
N ASP A 48 -6.18 11.12 -1.98
CA ASP A 48 -6.13 10.61 -0.62
C ASP A 48 -4.88 9.73 -0.39
N LEU A 49 -4.55 8.86 -1.35
CA LEU A 49 -3.36 8.02 -1.25
C LEU A 49 -2.07 8.85 -1.33
N LYS A 50 -2.01 9.91 -2.13
CA LYS A 50 -0.87 10.85 -2.18
C LYS A 50 -0.61 11.46 -0.80
N GLN A 51 -1.66 12.00 -0.16
CA GLN A 51 -1.54 12.60 1.17
C GLN A 51 -1.12 11.56 2.24
N ALA A 52 -1.63 10.32 2.13
CA ALA A 52 -1.23 9.24 3.01
C ALA A 52 0.26 8.86 2.82
N TYR A 53 0.79 8.90 1.59
CA TYR A 53 2.22 8.70 1.32
C TYR A 53 3.09 9.85 1.84
N GLU A 54 2.64 11.09 1.70
CA GLU A 54 3.35 12.28 2.23
C GLU A 54 3.44 12.21 3.76
N LEU A 55 2.34 11.85 4.43
CA LEU A 55 2.32 11.60 5.87
C LEU A 55 3.30 10.48 6.25
N ALA A 56 3.20 9.31 5.60
CA ALA A 56 4.05 8.16 5.88
C ALA A 56 5.53 8.49 5.69
N LYS A 57 5.89 9.23 4.64
CA LYS A 57 7.27 9.65 4.38
C LYS A 57 7.78 10.64 5.45
N THR A 58 6.96 11.59 5.86
CA THR A 58 7.31 12.55 6.91
C THR A 58 7.53 11.84 8.24
N GLU A 59 6.62 10.95 8.63
CA GLU A 59 6.68 10.24 9.90
C GLU A 59 7.77 9.16 9.93
N SER A 60 8.17 8.60 8.78
CA SER A 60 9.31 7.68 8.71
C SER A 60 10.63 8.35 9.09
N GLY A 61 10.80 9.65 8.77
CA GLY A 61 11.97 10.44 9.18
C GLY A 61 12.08 10.63 10.70
N SER A 62 10.96 10.57 11.41
CA SER A 62 10.90 10.64 12.89
C SER A 62 10.77 9.24 13.54
N LEU A 63 10.83 8.17 12.75
CA LEU A 63 10.68 6.77 13.18
C LEU A 63 9.44 6.57 14.08
N VAL A 64 8.30 7.14 13.68
CA VAL A 64 7.06 7.01 14.45
C VAL A 64 6.69 5.54 14.61
N PRO A 65 6.43 5.05 15.84
CA PRO A 65 6.16 3.64 16.07
C PRO A 65 4.91 3.15 15.33
N ILE A 66 4.98 1.95 14.76
CA ILE A 66 3.82 1.29 14.15
C ILE A 66 2.89 0.82 15.27
N THR A 67 1.81 1.56 15.48
CA THR A 67 0.77 1.26 16.49
C THR A 67 -0.58 1.10 15.80
N PRO A 68 -1.59 0.51 16.46
CA PRO A 68 -2.96 0.49 15.90
C PRO A 68 -3.49 1.88 15.59
N ALA A 69 -3.17 2.88 16.41
CA ALA A 69 -3.55 4.27 16.16
C ALA A 69 -2.86 4.83 14.91
N PHE A 70 -1.59 4.51 14.68
CA PHE A 70 -0.87 4.86 13.45
C PHE A 70 -1.53 4.22 12.22
N LEU A 71 -1.83 2.92 12.25
CA LEU A 71 -2.49 2.21 11.15
C LEU A 71 -3.89 2.77 10.84
N LYS A 72 -4.68 3.07 11.88
CA LYS A 72 -5.99 3.73 11.72
C LYS A 72 -5.84 5.11 11.07
N ARG A 73 -4.83 5.89 11.45
CA ARG A 73 -4.57 7.21 10.86
C ARG A 73 -4.15 7.10 9.40
N LEU A 74 -3.31 6.12 9.02
CA LEU A 74 -2.98 5.86 7.62
C LEU A 74 -4.22 5.50 6.80
N ASN A 75 -5.08 4.61 7.31
CA ASN A 75 -6.32 4.23 6.63
C ASN A 75 -7.30 5.40 6.57
N ALA A 76 -7.45 6.19 7.64
CA ALA A 76 -8.29 7.39 7.65
C ALA A 76 -7.88 8.40 6.57
N MET A 77 -6.58 8.65 6.42
CA MET A 77 -6.07 9.54 5.39
C MET A 77 -6.41 9.04 3.98
N LEU A 78 -6.22 7.75 3.75
CA LEU A 78 -6.44 7.05 2.49
C LEU A 78 -7.93 6.89 2.14
N MET A 79 -8.83 6.91 3.13
CA MET A 79 -10.28 6.80 2.97
C MET A 79 -11.02 8.11 3.21
N ARG A 80 -10.32 9.22 3.37
CA ARG A 80 -10.87 10.51 3.80
C ARG A 80 -12.05 10.97 2.94
N THR A 81 -11.95 10.84 1.63
CA THR A 81 -12.98 11.31 0.68
C THR A 81 -13.85 10.19 0.13
N THR A 82 -13.44 8.93 0.28
CA THR A 82 -14.13 7.76 -0.27
C THR A 82 -14.77 6.88 0.80
N GLY A 83 -14.45 7.11 2.08
CA GLY A 83 -15.06 6.42 3.21
C GLY A 83 -16.44 6.96 3.58
N SER A 84 -17.15 6.22 4.42
CA SER A 84 -18.51 6.55 4.89
C SER A 84 -18.81 5.92 6.25
N VAL A 85 -19.92 6.35 6.85
CA VAL A 85 -20.45 5.72 8.06
C VAL A 85 -21.22 4.45 7.70
N HIS A 86 -20.95 3.37 8.42
CA HIS A 86 -21.59 2.07 8.27
C HIS A 86 -22.37 1.74 9.55
N SER A 87 -23.64 1.34 9.40
CA SER A 87 -24.47 0.84 10.50
C SER A 87 -24.74 -0.64 10.29
N VAL A 88 -24.31 -1.47 11.24
CA VAL A 88 -24.38 -2.93 11.18
C VAL A 88 -24.87 -3.47 12.53
N LEU A 89 -25.16 -4.79 12.63
CA LEU A 89 -25.57 -5.42 13.89
C LEU A 89 -24.56 -5.23 15.04
N GLY A 90 -23.26 -5.13 14.71
CA GLY A 90 -22.19 -4.90 15.70
C GLY A 90 -22.05 -3.45 16.17
N GLY A 91 -22.85 -2.52 15.66
CA GLY A 91 -22.77 -1.09 15.94
C GLY A 91 -22.53 -0.22 14.71
N SER A 92 -22.12 1.02 14.92
CA SER A 92 -21.77 1.94 13.84
C SER A 92 -20.27 2.22 13.85
N PHE A 93 -19.67 2.35 12.67
CA PHE A 93 -18.28 2.74 12.49
C PHE A 93 -18.12 3.62 11.25
N ASP A 94 -17.09 4.46 11.24
CA ASP A 94 -16.82 5.41 10.16
C ASP A 94 -15.50 5.02 9.45
N SER A 95 -15.61 4.49 8.23
CA SER A 95 -14.43 4.10 7.44
C SER A 95 -13.57 5.29 7.03
N SER A 96 -14.13 6.51 6.93
CA SER A 96 -13.35 7.72 6.65
C SER A 96 -12.46 8.14 7.82
N LYS A 97 -12.70 7.60 9.02
CA LYS A 97 -11.90 7.81 10.23
C LYS A 97 -10.94 6.67 10.54
N GLY A 98 -10.83 5.68 9.62
CA GLY A 98 -9.98 4.52 9.82
C GLY A 98 -10.44 3.60 10.96
N GLU A 99 -11.73 3.64 11.30
CA GLU A 99 -12.31 2.75 12.32
C GLU A 99 -12.35 1.31 11.80
N PHE A 100 -12.04 0.36 12.68
CA PHE A 100 -12.09 -1.04 12.32
C PHE A 100 -13.54 -1.48 12.07
N ARG A 101 -13.70 -2.40 11.13
CA ARG A 101 -15.00 -2.98 10.81
C ARG A 101 -15.65 -3.68 12.00
N LEU A 102 -16.96 -3.56 12.12
CA LEU A 102 -17.80 -4.26 13.09
C LEU A 102 -18.71 -5.32 12.43
N CYS A 103 -18.29 -5.82 11.26
CA CYS A 103 -19.00 -6.85 10.49
C CYS A 103 -18.04 -7.82 9.81
N GLY A 104 -18.55 -8.96 9.40
CA GLY A 104 -17.86 -9.85 8.49
C GLY A 104 -17.66 -9.20 7.13
N VAL A 105 -16.56 -9.50 6.45
CA VAL A 105 -16.29 -9.07 5.07
C VAL A 105 -15.78 -10.26 4.26
N THR A 106 -16.13 -10.24 2.99
CA THR A 106 -15.68 -11.22 2.00
C THR A 106 -15.01 -10.50 0.85
N ALA A 107 -14.03 -11.12 0.21
CA ALA A 107 -13.40 -10.56 -0.99
C ALA A 107 -13.28 -11.60 -2.10
N GLY A 108 -13.27 -11.06 -3.33
CA GLY A 108 -13.17 -11.86 -4.54
C GLY A 108 -14.47 -12.54 -4.94
N VAL A 109 -14.47 -13.08 -6.17
CA VAL A 109 -15.63 -13.78 -6.76
C VAL A 109 -15.96 -15.05 -5.99
N ASP A 110 -14.97 -15.67 -5.35
CA ASP A 110 -15.09 -16.94 -4.62
C ASP A 110 -15.58 -16.75 -3.18
N GLY A 111 -15.89 -15.51 -2.76
CA GLY A 111 -16.44 -15.23 -1.43
C GLY A 111 -15.49 -15.58 -0.27
N HIS A 112 -14.16 -15.42 -0.45
CA HIS A 112 -13.20 -15.65 0.63
C HIS A 112 -13.55 -14.79 1.86
N SER A 113 -13.83 -15.46 2.98
CA SER A 113 -14.19 -14.81 4.24
C SER A 113 -12.95 -14.51 5.07
N TYR A 114 -12.82 -13.25 5.51
CA TYR A 114 -11.77 -12.87 6.46
C TYR A 114 -12.15 -13.22 7.89
N MET A 115 -11.18 -13.13 8.80
CA MET A 115 -11.37 -13.45 10.21
C MET A 115 -12.56 -12.68 10.84
N ASN A 116 -13.12 -13.25 11.90
CA ASN A 116 -14.17 -12.59 12.66
C ASN A 116 -13.70 -11.21 13.15
N TYR A 117 -14.52 -10.19 12.93
CA TYR A 117 -14.22 -8.80 13.28
C TYR A 117 -13.91 -8.59 14.77
N LEU A 118 -14.47 -9.40 15.67
CA LEU A 118 -14.18 -9.35 17.10
C LEU A 118 -12.72 -9.66 17.44
N LYS A 119 -12.01 -10.40 16.57
CA LYS A 119 -10.59 -10.73 16.72
C LYS A 119 -9.66 -9.67 16.14
N VAL A 120 -10.18 -8.77 15.32
CA VAL A 120 -9.38 -7.78 14.58
C VAL A 120 -8.54 -6.90 15.51
N PRO A 121 -9.09 -6.26 16.58
CA PRO A 121 -8.28 -5.38 17.42
C PRO A 121 -7.07 -6.10 18.01
N ALA A 122 -7.28 -7.27 18.63
CA ALA A 122 -6.20 -8.04 19.25
C ALA A 122 -5.14 -8.49 18.22
N LYS A 123 -5.55 -8.85 17.00
CA LYS A 123 -4.62 -9.25 15.94
C LYS A 123 -3.83 -8.06 15.35
N VAL A 124 -4.41 -6.89 15.32
CA VAL A 124 -3.68 -5.67 14.94
C VAL A 124 -2.69 -5.27 16.04
N ASP A 125 -3.06 -5.37 17.31
CA ASP A 125 -2.15 -5.13 18.45
C ASP A 125 -0.95 -6.08 18.39
N GLU A 126 -1.19 -7.37 18.18
CA GLU A 126 -0.16 -8.42 18.04
C GLU A 126 0.79 -8.10 16.85
N LEU A 127 0.24 -7.77 15.68
CA LEU A 127 1.03 -7.39 14.51
C LEU A 127 1.92 -6.18 14.82
N CYS A 128 1.36 -5.12 15.41
CA CYS A 128 2.11 -3.92 15.76
C CYS A 128 3.25 -4.21 16.73
N ALA A 129 3.03 -5.04 17.76
CA ALA A 129 4.04 -5.43 18.72
C ALA A 129 5.20 -6.20 18.07
N ILE A 130 4.88 -7.16 17.18
CA ILE A 130 5.87 -7.93 16.42
C ILE A 130 6.70 -7.01 15.51
N LEU A 131 6.05 -6.09 14.79
CA LEU A 131 6.75 -5.16 13.90
C LEU A 131 7.70 -4.25 14.68
N GLN A 132 7.26 -3.67 15.79
CA GLN A 132 8.09 -2.82 16.63
C GLN A 132 9.30 -3.57 17.22
N GLU A 133 9.11 -4.82 17.63
CA GLU A 133 10.22 -5.63 18.14
C GLU A 133 11.24 -5.95 17.05
N LYS A 134 10.76 -6.35 15.87
CA LYS A 134 11.65 -6.68 14.74
C LYS A 134 12.38 -5.45 14.20
N GLN A 135 11.75 -4.28 14.17
CA GLN A 135 12.40 -3.04 13.74
C GLN A 135 13.59 -2.65 14.63
N LYS A 136 13.57 -2.98 15.91
CA LYS A 136 14.70 -2.71 16.83
C LYS A 136 15.95 -3.52 16.51
N LYS A 137 15.82 -4.65 15.84
CA LYS A 137 16.91 -5.60 15.61
C LYS A 137 17.80 -5.31 14.41
N MET A 138 17.52 -4.24 13.64
CA MET A 138 18.31 -3.79 12.48
C MET A 138 18.97 -4.96 11.72
N GLY A 139 18.20 -5.62 10.88
CA GLY A 139 18.69 -6.77 10.11
C GLY A 139 19.48 -6.37 8.86
N THR A 140 19.87 -7.38 8.08
CA THR A 140 20.42 -7.22 6.74
C THR A 140 19.42 -6.55 5.80
N LEU A 141 19.89 -6.04 4.68
CA LEU A 141 19.04 -5.46 3.62
C LEU A 141 17.90 -6.41 3.21
N ARG A 142 18.19 -7.69 3.13
CA ARG A 142 17.20 -8.72 2.80
C ARG A 142 16.13 -8.82 3.90
N GLU A 143 16.53 -8.92 5.17
CA GLU A 143 15.62 -9.02 6.31
C GLU A 143 14.73 -7.78 6.46
N GLN A 144 15.25 -6.59 6.15
CA GLN A 144 14.47 -5.35 6.14
C GLN A 144 13.37 -5.35 5.07
N TYR A 145 13.68 -5.81 3.85
CA TYR A 145 12.66 -5.99 2.82
C TYR A 145 11.65 -7.07 3.20
N GLU A 146 12.10 -8.24 3.67
CA GLU A 146 11.23 -9.32 4.12
C GLU A 146 10.32 -8.89 5.28
N LEU A 147 10.81 -8.06 6.22
CA LEU A 147 9.98 -7.46 7.26
C LEU A 147 8.86 -6.61 6.67
N SER A 148 9.18 -5.75 5.71
CA SER A 148 8.20 -4.88 5.06
C SER A 148 7.15 -5.69 4.27
N PHE A 149 7.56 -6.73 3.56
CA PHE A 149 6.67 -7.63 2.82
C PHE A 149 5.77 -8.43 3.75
N ASN A 150 6.31 -8.96 4.85
CA ASN A 150 5.52 -9.66 5.86
C ASN A 150 4.53 -8.73 6.58
N ALA A 151 4.88 -7.48 6.81
CA ALA A 151 3.94 -6.49 7.36
C ALA A 151 2.73 -6.30 6.44
N HIS A 152 2.97 -6.19 5.13
CA HIS A 152 1.92 -6.14 4.13
C HIS A 152 1.02 -7.40 4.17
N LEU A 153 1.63 -8.59 4.05
CA LEU A 153 0.92 -9.87 4.03
C LEU A 153 0.03 -10.05 5.26
N ASN A 154 0.58 -9.81 6.46
CA ASN A 154 -0.16 -9.96 7.71
C ASN A 154 -1.32 -8.95 7.82
N LEU A 155 -1.10 -7.68 7.45
CA LEU A 155 -2.17 -6.68 7.52
C LEU A 155 -3.32 -7.00 6.56
N VAL A 156 -3.00 -7.42 5.33
CA VAL A 156 -4.02 -7.83 4.35
C VAL A 156 -4.77 -9.09 4.81
N THR A 157 -4.10 -10.02 5.49
CA THR A 157 -4.71 -11.24 6.05
C THR A 157 -5.65 -10.94 7.22
N ILE A 158 -5.27 -10.01 8.11
CA ILE A 158 -6.16 -9.54 9.20
C ILE A 158 -7.39 -8.82 8.63
N HIS A 159 -7.19 -8.02 7.58
CA HIS A 159 -8.24 -7.26 6.89
C HIS A 159 -9.06 -6.40 7.83
N PRO A 160 -8.45 -5.40 8.51
CA PRO A 160 -9.08 -4.71 9.64
C PRO A 160 -10.25 -3.82 9.27
N TRP A 161 -10.33 -3.33 8.05
CA TRP A 161 -11.32 -2.34 7.60
C TRP A 161 -12.32 -2.95 6.62
N VAL A 162 -13.39 -2.21 6.37
CA VAL A 162 -14.38 -2.57 5.34
C VAL A 162 -13.84 -2.30 3.94
N ASP A 163 -12.95 -1.30 3.79
CA ASP A 163 -12.25 -0.95 2.55
C ASP A 163 -10.86 -0.36 2.84
N GLY A 164 -10.05 -0.21 1.80
CA GLY A 164 -8.70 0.35 1.89
C GLY A 164 -7.62 -0.59 2.41
N ASN A 165 -7.94 -1.86 2.71
CA ASN A 165 -6.98 -2.80 3.28
C ASN A 165 -5.74 -3.00 2.41
N GLY A 166 -5.91 -3.25 1.11
CA GLY A 166 -4.80 -3.44 0.18
C GLY A 166 -3.92 -2.19 0.06
N ARG A 167 -4.54 -1.01 -0.10
CA ARG A 167 -3.82 0.27 -0.18
C ARG A 167 -3.06 0.58 1.11
N THR A 168 -3.69 0.36 2.28
CA THR A 168 -3.05 0.57 3.58
C THR A 168 -1.90 -0.41 3.80
N ALA A 169 -2.03 -1.67 3.41
CA ALA A 169 -0.98 -2.67 3.53
C ALA A 169 0.23 -2.34 2.65
N ARG A 170 0.01 -1.90 1.40
CA ARG A 170 1.08 -1.41 0.51
C ARG A 170 1.76 -0.15 1.08
N LEU A 171 1.00 0.76 1.65
CA LEU A 171 1.53 1.95 2.30
C LEU A 171 2.35 1.61 3.56
N LEU A 172 1.88 0.68 4.41
CA LEU A 172 2.64 0.20 5.57
C LEU A 172 3.97 -0.44 5.16
N MET A 173 3.95 -1.26 4.11
CA MET A 173 5.17 -1.84 3.53
C MET A 173 6.16 -0.75 3.14
N ASN A 174 5.72 0.26 2.39
CA ASN A 174 6.57 1.36 1.96
C ASN A 174 6.99 2.25 3.13
N TYR A 175 6.16 2.45 4.15
CA TYR A 175 6.54 3.14 5.38
C TYR A 175 7.74 2.47 6.06
N ILE A 176 7.73 1.15 6.22
CA ILE A 176 8.87 0.39 6.78
C ILE A 176 10.10 0.57 5.89
N GLN A 177 9.94 0.51 4.57
CA GLN A 177 11.02 0.74 3.63
C GLN A 177 11.60 2.15 3.74
N PHE A 178 10.77 3.18 3.93
CA PHE A 178 11.23 4.54 4.18
C PHE A 178 12.01 4.66 5.49
N CYS A 179 11.57 3.99 6.58
CA CYS A 179 12.29 3.98 7.85
C CYS A 179 13.72 3.43 7.73
N TYR A 180 13.94 2.49 6.82
CA TYR A 180 15.25 1.89 6.55
C TYR A 180 15.98 2.54 5.35
N HIS A 181 15.46 3.64 4.80
CA HIS A 181 15.99 4.28 3.59
C HIS A 181 16.11 3.35 2.39
N LEU A 182 15.22 2.35 2.30
CA LEU A 182 15.17 1.42 1.19
C LEU A 182 14.44 2.04 0.00
N PHE A 183 14.74 1.50 -1.19
CA PHE A 183 13.94 1.82 -2.37
C PHE A 183 12.53 1.24 -2.21
N PRO A 184 11.47 2.06 -2.28
CA PRO A 184 10.11 1.59 -2.03
C PRO A 184 9.63 0.66 -3.15
N THR A 185 9.14 -0.52 -2.76
CA THR A 185 8.66 -1.54 -3.70
C THR A 185 7.27 -1.20 -4.21
N LYS A 186 7.11 -1.25 -5.53
CA LYS A 186 5.84 -1.10 -6.24
C LYS A 186 5.29 -2.47 -6.64
N ILE A 187 3.98 -2.66 -6.51
CA ILE A 187 3.27 -3.80 -7.13
C ILE A 187 2.67 -3.28 -8.42
N PHE A 188 3.06 -3.86 -9.55
CA PHE A 188 2.56 -3.45 -10.86
C PHE A 188 1.12 -3.93 -11.06
N LYS A 189 0.26 -3.07 -11.57
CA LYS A 189 -1.17 -3.40 -11.83
C LYS A 189 -1.34 -4.55 -12.83
N GLU A 190 -0.39 -4.69 -13.75
CA GLU A 190 -0.36 -5.76 -14.76
C GLU A 190 -0.18 -7.13 -14.11
N ASP A 191 0.49 -7.18 -12.94
CA ASP A 191 0.78 -8.40 -12.20
C ASP A 191 -0.28 -8.64 -11.08
N ARG A 192 -1.45 -7.96 -11.15
CA ARG A 192 -2.51 -8.03 -10.14
C ARG A 192 -3.02 -9.45 -9.89
N GLU A 193 -3.18 -10.24 -10.92
CA GLU A 193 -3.66 -11.62 -10.80
C GLU A 193 -2.66 -12.46 -9.99
N GLU A 194 -1.38 -12.42 -10.36
CA GLU A 194 -0.32 -13.13 -9.64
C GLU A 194 -0.19 -12.65 -8.19
N TYR A 195 -0.34 -11.34 -7.95
CA TYR A 195 -0.38 -10.77 -6.61
C TYR A 195 -1.49 -11.40 -5.75
N ILE A 196 -2.72 -11.46 -6.25
CA ILE A 196 -3.86 -12.03 -5.52
C ILE A 196 -3.66 -13.55 -5.30
N LEU A 197 -3.16 -14.26 -6.31
CA LEU A 197 -2.87 -15.70 -6.19
C LEU A 197 -1.81 -15.98 -5.12
N SER A 198 -0.72 -15.18 -5.08
CA SER A 198 0.32 -15.33 -4.06
C SER A 198 -0.20 -15.10 -2.64
N LEU A 199 -1.09 -14.12 -2.44
CA LEU A 199 -1.74 -13.89 -1.14
C LEU A 199 -2.62 -15.07 -0.71
N ARG A 200 -3.43 -15.58 -1.64
CA ARG A 200 -4.31 -16.75 -1.39
C ARG A 200 -3.52 -18.01 -1.07
N GLN A 201 -2.45 -18.24 -1.81
CA GLN A 201 -1.58 -19.38 -1.58
C GLN A 201 -0.97 -19.31 -0.18
N CYS A 202 -0.45 -18.15 0.24
CA CYS A 202 0.06 -17.96 1.59
C CYS A 202 -0.98 -18.25 2.68
N GLN A 203 -2.23 -17.83 2.47
CA GLN A 203 -3.31 -18.05 3.43
C GLN A 203 -3.73 -19.53 3.52
N ASN A 204 -3.72 -20.26 2.39
CA ASN A 204 -4.12 -21.66 2.32
C ASN A 204 -3.02 -22.61 2.84
N GLU A 205 -1.76 -22.31 2.58
CA GLU A 205 -0.62 -23.16 2.91
C GLU A 205 0.07 -22.76 4.22
N GLU A 206 -0.43 -21.72 4.91
CA GLU A 206 0.15 -21.17 6.14
C GLU A 206 1.64 -20.83 6.02
N THR A 207 2.05 -20.37 4.83
CA THR A 207 3.44 -19.97 4.52
C THR A 207 3.48 -18.56 3.94
N ASN A 208 4.60 -17.85 4.09
CA ASN A 208 4.79 -16.54 3.48
C ASN A 208 5.59 -16.57 2.16
N GLN A 209 6.18 -17.72 1.83
CA GLN A 209 7.14 -17.84 0.75
C GLN A 209 6.60 -17.42 -0.64
N PRO A 210 5.40 -17.84 -1.08
CA PRO A 210 4.86 -17.43 -2.37
C PRO A 210 4.76 -15.92 -2.53
N PHE A 211 4.35 -15.22 -1.48
CA PHE A 211 4.25 -13.76 -1.49
C PHE A 211 5.64 -13.09 -1.43
N LEU A 212 6.58 -13.60 -0.66
CA LEU A 212 7.95 -13.08 -0.62
C LEU A 212 8.64 -13.19 -1.98
N ASP A 213 8.48 -14.33 -2.67
CA ASP A 213 9.03 -14.54 -4.01
C ASP A 213 8.39 -13.61 -5.04
N PHE A 214 7.07 -13.41 -4.97
CA PHE A 214 6.37 -12.42 -5.79
C PHE A 214 6.94 -11.02 -5.55
N MET A 215 7.04 -10.59 -4.29
CA MET A 215 7.54 -9.25 -3.94
C MET A 215 9.00 -9.03 -4.33
N ALA A 216 9.85 -10.06 -4.24
CA ALA A 216 11.22 -9.99 -4.72
C ALA A 216 11.28 -9.74 -6.23
N ARG A 217 10.41 -10.38 -7.03
CA ARG A 217 10.27 -10.10 -8.47
C ARG A 217 9.78 -8.68 -8.75
N GLN A 218 8.81 -8.18 -7.97
CA GLN A 218 8.31 -6.80 -8.09
C GLN A 218 9.41 -5.76 -7.77
N LEU A 219 10.18 -5.99 -6.73
CA LEU A 219 11.32 -5.13 -6.39
C LEU A 219 12.38 -5.13 -7.51
N LYS A 220 12.77 -6.31 -8.00
CA LYS A 220 13.72 -6.44 -9.13
C LYS A 220 13.22 -5.71 -10.38
N LYS A 221 11.94 -5.88 -10.74
CA LYS A 221 11.29 -5.21 -11.88
C LYS A 221 11.34 -3.68 -11.70
N SER A 222 10.99 -3.18 -10.51
CA SER A 222 11.03 -1.75 -10.19
C SER A 222 12.44 -1.17 -10.31
N LEU A 223 13.44 -1.83 -9.71
CA LEU A 223 14.84 -1.39 -9.77
C LEU A 223 15.38 -1.39 -11.19
N SER A 224 15.10 -2.43 -11.99
CA SER A 224 15.54 -2.52 -13.39
C SER A 224 15.01 -1.36 -14.23
N ILE A 225 13.74 -1.01 -14.08
CA ILE A 225 13.13 0.11 -14.81
C ILE A 225 13.77 1.44 -14.40
N GLU A 226 13.98 1.68 -13.11
CA GLU A 226 14.57 2.94 -12.65
C GLU A 226 16.05 3.09 -13.03
N ILE A 227 16.83 1.99 -13.02
CA ILE A 227 18.20 1.98 -13.51
C ILE A 227 18.23 2.31 -15.01
N GLU A 228 17.34 1.72 -15.80
CA GLU A 228 17.25 2.02 -17.24
C GLU A 228 16.89 3.49 -17.49
N ARG A 229 15.87 4.02 -16.79
CA ARG A 229 15.49 5.45 -16.85
C ARG A 229 16.68 6.36 -16.52
N PHE A 230 17.41 6.05 -15.46
CA PHE A 230 18.60 6.80 -15.07
C PHE A 230 19.67 6.78 -16.16
N ASN A 231 19.96 5.62 -16.75
CA ASN A 231 20.97 5.47 -17.81
C ASN A 231 20.58 6.23 -19.09
N VAL A 232 19.29 6.21 -19.46
CA VAL A 232 18.77 6.97 -20.62
C VAL A 232 18.88 8.47 -20.37
N SER A 233 18.52 8.94 -19.18
CA SER A 233 18.62 10.36 -18.81
C SER A 233 20.08 10.85 -18.87
N ARG A 234 21.02 10.04 -18.39
CA ARG A 234 22.45 10.36 -18.41
C ARG A 234 23.02 10.43 -19.83
N LYS A 235 22.54 9.59 -20.76
CA LYS A 235 22.96 9.63 -22.17
C LYS A 235 22.44 10.85 -22.92
N LYS A 236 21.28 11.40 -22.52
CA LYS A 236 20.72 12.62 -23.12
C LYS A 236 21.33 13.91 -22.57
N GLY A 237 22.13 13.83 -21.52
CA GLY A 237 22.59 14.97 -20.72
C GLY A 237 23.83 15.70 -21.23
N PHE A 238 24.43 15.41 -22.38
CA PHE A 238 25.52 16.22 -22.93
C PHE A 238 25.62 16.05 -24.47
N SER A 239 24.80 16.81 -25.19
CA SER A 239 25.09 17.16 -26.57
C SER A 239 25.11 18.68 -26.64
N PHE A 240 26.30 19.28 -26.62
CA PHE A 240 26.42 20.66 -27.05
C PHE A 240 26.16 20.70 -28.56
N MET A 241 25.09 21.37 -28.96
CA MET A 241 24.93 21.80 -30.34
C MET A 241 25.76 23.08 -30.52
N PHE A 242 26.84 23.01 -31.23
CA PHE A 242 27.60 24.15 -31.75
C PHE A 242 27.05 24.53 -33.11
#